data_4d0f4f2112e42b18fa902562ffd879fd
#
_entry.id   4d0f4f2112e42b18fa902562ffd879fd
#
_cell.length_a   1.000
_cell.length_b   1.000
_cell.length_c   1.000
_cell.angle_alpha   90.00
_cell.angle_beta   90.00
_cell.angle_gamma   90.00
#
_symmetry.space_group_name_H-M   'P 1'
#
loop_
_entity.id
_entity.type
_entity.pdbx_description
1 polymer ?
#
loop_
_entity_poly.entity_id
_entity_poly.type
_entity_poly.pdbx_seq_one_letter_code
_entity_poly.pdbx_strand_id
1 'polypeptide(L)'
;MTQTRLQNDFPKCIRRFVFPALCLILAGVMQQDALAQAGRGTAAPPTQGQNVNGMRVFLWAGLKSHGPGFHDYPQFLADWSKILTEHGAVVDGAFHPPSSADLEHTDVVVLFKGDAGYLSDGEKSALEAYVKRGGGFVSLHDSLCGPDPAYFATTLVGGAKKHGEVNYAAGQIPYAVVDKTNPIMKDLSDGFSLDDEAFFLMTWAKDPGIHVLATTVIGGIGPHKGEVAPQMWTYEHTLPGGQPARAFVWMQGHAYTTFANPQVQKTLFRGIAWAAKKPVEELVSYTPPPARGGRGGAGKGEPGGAGR
;
A
#
# COMPACT_ATOMS: atom_id res chain seq x y z
N MET A 1 -61.05 0.65 24.27
CA MET A 1 -61.15 1.92 25.01
C MET A 1 -59.82 2.63 24.80
N THR A 2 -59.56 3.71 24.26
CA THR A 2 -60.25 4.84 23.63
C THR A 2 -59.15 5.54 22.85
N GLN A 3 -59.29 5.68 21.54
CA GLN A 3 -58.42 6.51 20.70
C GLN A 3 -58.67 7.98 21.02
N THR A 4 -57.61 8.78 21.09
CA THR A 4 -57.76 10.25 20.99
C THR A 4 -56.82 10.74 19.88
N ARG A 5 -57.43 11.12 18.76
CA ARG A 5 -56.84 11.94 17.69
C ARG A 5 -56.70 13.35 18.19
N LEU A 6 -55.56 13.97 17.94
CA LEU A 6 -55.42 15.43 17.91
C LEU A 6 -55.06 15.86 16.49
N GLN A 7 -56.04 16.51 15.88
CA GLN A 7 -55.91 17.35 14.69
C GLN A 7 -55.25 18.67 15.11
N ASN A 8 -54.22 19.08 14.39
CA ASN A 8 -53.76 20.47 14.43
C ASN A 8 -53.89 21.08 13.05
N ASP A 9 -54.87 21.98 12.97
CA ASP A 9 -55.07 22.92 11.87
C ASP A 9 -53.96 23.96 11.83
N PHE A 10 -53.33 24.17 10.66
CA PHE A 10 -52.50 25.30 10.37
C PHE A 10 -53.26 26.28 9.44
N PRO A 11 -53.33 27.57 9.77
CA PRO A 11 -53.98 28.55 8.92
C PRO A 11 -53.13 28.88 7.70
N LYS A 12 -53.76 28.88 6.54
CA LYS A 12 -53.28 29.50 5.29
C LYS A 12 -53.38 31.02 5.42
N CYS A 13 -52.25 31.70 5.25
CA CYS A 13 -52.17 33.02 4.60
C CYS A 13 -50.78 33.60 4.89
N ILE A 14 -49.95 33.77 3.84
CA ILE A 14 -49.46 35.07 3.39
C ILE A 14 -48.61 34.77 2.14
N ARG A 15 -49.17 35.14 1.02
CA ARG A 15 -48.49 35.26 -0.26
C ARG A 15 -48.16 36.73 -0.44
N ARG A 16 -46.90 37.04 -0.77
CA ARG A 16 -46.42 38.06 -1.72
C ARG A 16 -45.27 38.90 -1.23
N PHE A 17 -44.29 38.92 -2.15
CA PHE A 17 -43.21 39.91 -2.32
C PHE A 17 -42.03 39.86 -1.36
N VAL A 18 -40.96 39.18 -1.80
CA VAL A 18 -39.61 39.78 -1.93
C VAL A 18 -38.75 38.82 -2.79
N PHE A 19 -38.54 39.15 -4.03
CA PHE A 19 -37.40 38.80 -4.88
C PHE A 19 -37.36 39.80 -6.00
N PRO A 20 -36.33 40.60 -6.18
CA PRO A 20 -35.13 40.20 -6.89
C PRO A 20 -33.83 40.97 -6.47
N ALA A 21 -33.37 40.86 -5.24
CA ALA A 21 -32.12 41.53 -4.88
C ALA A 21 -30.98 40.59 -4.53
N LEU A 22 -31.23 39.27 -4.44
CA LEU A 22 -30.24 38.32 -3.99
C LEU A 22 -29.42 37.63 -5.11
N CYS A 23 -29.85 37.73 -6.37
CA CYS A 23 -29.13 37.10 -7.49
C CYS A 23 -27.91 37.87 -7.99
N LEU A 24 -27.80 39.17 -7.69
CA LEU A 24 -26.66 39.97 -8.15
C LEU A 24 -25.42 39.89 -7.24
N ILE A 25 -25.59 39.51 -5.99
CA ILE A 25 -24.45 39.39 -5.03
C ILE A 25 -23.71 38.04 -5.18
N LEU A 26 -24.41 36.99 -5.57
CA LEU A 26 -23.77 35.67 -5.79
C LEU A 26 -22.92 35.59 -7.07
N ALA A 27 -23.24 36.38 -8.09
CA ALA A 27 -22.45 36.41 -9.32
C ALA A 27 -21.10 37.15 -9.13
N GLY A 28 -21.02 38.10 -8.19
CA GLY A 28 -19.80 38.88 -7.93
C GLY A 28 -18.75 38.05 -7.11
N VAL A 29 -19.19 37.15 -6.24
CA VAL A 29 -18.29 36.33 -5.43
C VAL A 29 -17.67 35.20 -6.26
N MET A 30 -18.42 34.63 -7.19
CA MET A 30 -17.88 33.56 -8.08
C MET A 30 -16.87 34.10 -9.10
N GLN A 31 -16.94 35.37 -9.49
CA GLN A 31 -15.95 35.97 -10.39
C GLN A 31 -14.64 36.36 -9.69
N GLN A 32 -14.68 36.67 -8.40
CA GLN A 32 -13.45 36.95 -7.64
C GLN A 32 -12.61 35.73 -7.37
N ASP A 33 -13.24 34.56 -7.11
CA ASP A 33 -12.50 33.29 -6.94
C ASP A 33 -11.87 32.80 -8.25
N ALA A 34 -12.52 33.01 -9.39
CA ALA A 34 -11.96 32.67 -10.70
C ALA A 34 -10.75 33.55 -11.09
N LEU A 35 -10.74 34.81 -10.70
CA LEU A 35 -9.61 35.73 -10.94
C LEU A 35 -8.46 35.48 -9.94
N ALA A 36 -8.76 35.04 -8.72
CA ALA A 36 -7.73 34.66 -7.73
C ALA A 36 -7.02 33.35 -8.09
N GLN A 37 -7.68 32.45 -8.82
CA GLN A 37 -7.06 31.24 -9.34
C GLN A 37 -6.25 31.45 -10.62
N ALA A 38 -6.58 32.42 -11.43
CA ALA A 38 -5.84 32.74 -12.66
C ALA A 38 -4.46 33.37 -12.40
N GLY A 39 -4.21 33.89 -11.19
CA GLY A 39 -2.94 34.50 -10.82
C GLY A 39 -1.96 33.61 -10.06
N ARG A 40 -2.35 32.42 -9.68
CA ARG A 40 -1.41 31.40 -9.18
C ARG A 40 -0.78 30.75 -10.40
N GLY A 41 0.43 31.24 -10.76
CA GLY A 41 1.24 30.56 -11.75
C GLY A 41 1.19 29.08 -11.40
N THR A 42 0.74 28.25 -12.33
CA THR A 42 0.80 26.80 -12.20
C THR A 42 2.27 26.47 -12.04
N ALA A 43 2.72 26.33 -10.79
CA ALA A 43 3.99 25.67 -10.54
C ALA A 43 3.89 24.35 -11.32
N ALA A 44 4.80 24.15 -12.26
CA ALA A 44 4.87 22.87 -12.95
C ALA A 44 4.92 21.81 -11.86
N PRO A 45 4.10 20.76 -11.93
CA PRO A 45 4.15 19.71 -10.93
C PRO A 45 5.59 19.23 -10.83
N PRO A 46 6.08 18.93 -9.63
CA PRO A 46 7.42 18.43 -9.47
C PRO A 46 7.56 17.17 -10.35
N THR A 47 8.35 17.26 -11.40
CA THR A 47 8.60 16.14 -12.34
C THR A 47 9.62 15.17 -11.78
N GLN A 48 10.15 15.46 -10.61
CA GLN A 48 11.13 14.64 -9.92
C GLN A 48 10.46 13.37 -9.39
N GLY A 49 10.94 12.22 -9.84
CA GLY A 49 10.43 10.91 -9.42
C GLY A 49 9.27 10.34 -10.24
N GLN A 50 8.79 11.02 -11.27
CA GLN A 50 7.71 10.47 -12.10
C GLN A 50 8.27 9.65 -13.27
N ASN A 51 8.25 8.34 -13.12
CA ASN A 51 8.50 7.38 -14.20
C ASN A 51 7.17 6.83 -14.73
N VAL A 52 6.57 7.49 -15.73
CA VAL A 52 5.27 7.08 -16.29
C VAL A 52 5.23 5.66 -16.87
N ASN A 53 6.40 5.07 -17.12
CA ASN A 53 6.56 3.69 -17.60
C ASN A 53 7.02 2.75 -16.47
N GLY A 54 7.06 3.21 -15.24
CA GLY A 54 7.47 2.43 -14.08
C GLY A 54 6.49 1.33 -13.72
N MET A 55 6.97 0.43 -12.87
CA MET A 55 6.15 -0.59 -12.23
C MET A 55 4.96 0.06 -11.50
N ARG A 56 3.77 -0.45 -11.72
CA ARG A 56 2.53 0.06 -11.11
C ARG A 56 2.27 -0.66 -9.80
N VAL A 57 2.41 0.06 -8.71
CA VAL A 57 2.25 -0.43 -7.34
C VAL A 57 0.99 0.14 -6.73
N PHE A 58 0.13 -0.71 -6.19
CA PHE A 58 -0.98 -0.27 -5.34
C PHE A 58 -0.65 -0.56 -3.88
N LEU A 59 -0.59 0.48 -3.04
CA LEU A 59 -0.39 0.35 -1.60
C LEU A 59 -1.74 0.22 -0.90
N TRP A 60 -2.04 -0.96 -0.40
CA TRP A 60 -3.22 -1.16 0.44
C TRP A 60 -2.81 -1.11 1.91
N ALA A 61 -3.05 0.03 2.56
CA ALA A 61 -2.73 0.26 3.96
C ALA A 61 -3.95 0.14 4.87
N GLY A 62 -3.70 -0.07 6.15
CA GLY A 62 -4.72 -0.08 7.19
C GLY A 62 -4.88 1.26 7.90
N LEU A 63 -5.92 1.35 8.72
CA LEU A 63 -6.07 2.41 9.71
C LEU A 63 -5.20 2.11 10.94
N LYS A 64 -4.74 3.14 11.63
CA LYS A 64 -3.96 3.01 12.86
C LYS A 64 -4.70 2.17 13.90
N SER A 65 -4.06 1.14 14.44
CA SER A 65 -4.67 0.22 15.40
C SER A 65 -3.95 0.08 16.74
N HIS A 66 -2.68 0.48 16.83
CA HIS A 66 -1.85 0.38 18.03
C HIS A 66 -1.30 1.74 18.47
N GLY A 67 -0.55 1.79 19.58
CA GLY A 67 0.13 2.98 20.06
C GLY A 67 1.16 3.54 19.06
N PRO A 68 1.76 4.70 19.34
CA PRO A 68 2.77 5.31 18.48
C PRO A 68 3.93 4.34 18.21
N GLY A 69 4.37 4.30 16.93
CA GLY A 69 5.48 3.45 16.52
C GLY A 69 5.11 2.00 16.17
N PHE A 70 3.87 1.58 16.43
CA PHE A 70 3.38 0.23 16.12
C PHE A 70 2.18 0.29 15.20
N HIS A 71 2.11 -0.64 14.22
CA HIS A 71 1.02 -0.67 13.23
C HIS A 71 0.74 0.71 12.61
N ASP A 72 1.80 1.43 12.26
CA ASP A 72 1.71 2.77 11.65
C ASP A 72 1.41 2.67 10.16
N TYR A 73 0.30 1.99 9.81
CA TYR A 73 -0.14 1.78 8.42
C TYR A 73 -0.35 3.10 7.64
N PRO A 74 -0.95 4.16 8.24
CA PRO A 74 -1.07 5.45 7.54
C PRO A 74 0.29 6.09 7.23
N GLN A 75 1.25 5.98 8.15
CA GLN A 75 2.61 6.45 7.94
C GLN A 75 3.29 5.68 6.81
N PHE A 76 3.10 4.35 6.78
CA PHE A 76 3.61 3.51 5.69
C PHE A 76 3.07 3.96 4.33
N LEU A 77 1.76 4.21 4.20
CA LEU A 77 1.18 4.69 2.95
C LEU A 77 1.84 5.99 2.49
N ALA A 78 2.03 6.94 3.40
CA ALA A 78 2.64 8.22 3.09
C ALA A 78 4.12 8.07 2.67
N ASP A 79 4.93 7.39 3.50
CA ASP A 79 6.36 7.27 3.28
C ASP A 79 6.69 6.38 2.08
N TRP A 80 6.03 5.22 1.95
CA TRP A 80 6.31 4.28 0.89
C TRP A 80 5.74 4.70 -0.46
N SER A 81 4.69 5.52 -0.50
CA SER A 81 4.29 6.21 -1.74
C SER A 81 5.43 7.08 -2.27
N LYS A 82 6.06 7.85 -1.38
CA LYS A 82 7.21 8.69 -1.74
C LYS A 82 8.43 7.84 -2.12
N ILE A 83 8.82 6.90 -1.24
CA ILE A 83 10.00 6.05 -1.43
C ILE A 83 9.93 5.29 -2.76
N LEU A 84 8.83 4.60 -3.03
CA LEU A 84 8.67 3.83 -4.27
C LEU A 84 8.65 4.73 -5.50
N THR A 85 8.04 5.91 -5.43
CA THR A 85 8.06 6.89 -6.53
C THR A 85 9.47 7.38 -6.81
N GLU A 86 10.26 7.66 -5.78
CA GLU A 86 11.67 8.06 -5.90
C GLU A 86 12.55 6.94 -6.48
N HIS A 87 12.11 5.68 -6.31
CA HIS A 87 12.73 4.49 -6.90
C HIS A 87 12.09 4.05 -8.23
N GLY A 88 11.30 4.92 -8.87
CA GLY A 88 10.83 4.74 -10.24
C GLY A 88 9.52 3.98 -10.41
N ALA A 89 8.80 3.68 -9.34
CA ALA A 89 7.45 3.12 -9.44
C ALA A 89 6.40 4.20 -9.76
N VAL A 90 5.27 3.78 -10.31
CA VAL A 90 4.02 4.55 -10.36
C VAL A 90 3.14 4.03 -9.23
N VAL A 91 2.83 4.87 -8.25
CA VAL A 91 2.21 4.45 -7.00
C VAL A 91 0.82 5.04 -6.84
N ASP A 92 -0.16 4.16 -6.69
CA ASP A 92 -1.49 4.45 -6.18
C ASP A 92 -1.65 3.79 -4.80
N GLY A 93 -2.66 4.19 -4.02
CA GLY A 93 -2.91 3.56 -2.73
C GLY A 93 -4.13 4.07 -1.99
N ALA A 94 -4.64 3.25 -1.07
CA ALA A 94 -5.83 3.54 -0.29
C ALA A 94 -5.83 2.81 1.05
N PHE A 95 -6.76 3.23 1.94
CA PHE A 95 -7.07 2.54 3.21
C PHE A 95 -8.19 1.49 3.07
N HIS A 96 -8.61 1.19 1.87
CA HIS A 96 -9.59 0.17 1.52
C HIS A 96 -9.00 -0.81 0.51
N PRO A 97 -9.56 -2.00 0.34
CA PRO A 97 -9.13 -2.92 -0.69
C PRO A 97 -9.17 -2.27 -2.08
N PRO A 98 -8.22 -2.62 -2.96
CA PRO A 98 -8.25 -2.12 -4.34
C PRO A 98 -9.51 -2.59 -5.06
N SER A 99 -10.15 -1.68 -5.80
CA SER A 99 -11.27 -2.00 -6.67
C SER A 99 -10.80 -2.77 -7.92
N SER A 100 -11.73 -3.34 -8.66
CA SER A 100 -11.40 -3.95 -9.97
C SER A 100 -10.76 -2.95 -10.93
N ALA A 101 -11.16 -1.68 -10.90
CA ALA A 101 -10.58 -0.63 -11.71
C ALA A 101 -9.13 -0.32 -11.32
N ASP A 102 -8.84 -0.25 -10.01
CA ASP A 102 -7.47 -0.09 -9.52
C ASP A 102 -6.60 -1.27 -9.94
N LEU A 103 -7.12 -2.48 -9.79
CA LEU A 103 -6.42 -3.72 -10.10
C LEU A 103 -6.15 -3.89 -11.60
N GLU A 104 -6.97 -3.35 -12.50
CA GLU A 104 -6.80 -3.47 -13.95
C GLU A 104 -5.41 -2.99 -14.41
N HIS A 105 -4.89 -1.96 -13.76
CA HIS A 105 -3.62 -1.33 -14.11
C HIS A 105 -2.50 -1.56 -13.09
N THR A 106 -2.67 -2.46 -12.13
CA THR A 106 -1.71 -2.75 -11.07
C THR A 106 -0.85 -3.97 -11.41
N ASP A 107 0.47 -3.84 -11.35
CA ASP A 107 1.42 -4.95 -11.47
C ASP A 107 1.54 -5.71 -10.15
N VAL A 108 1.58 -4.99 -9.02
CA VAL A 108 1.73 -5.56 -7.68
C VAL A 108 0.94 -4.77 -6.63
N VAL A 109 0.23 -5.49 -5.76
CA VAL A 109 -0.40 -4.94 -4.55
C VAL A 109 0.55 -5.14 -3.38
N VAL A 110 0.93 -4.06 -2.70
CA VAL A 110 1.68 -4.10 -1.44
C VAL A 110 0.72 -3.87 -0.29
N LEU A 111 0.61 -4.85 0.57
CA LEU A 111 -0.39 -4.96 1.61
C LEU A 111 0.25 -4.78 2.97
N PHE A 112 -0.09 -3.68 3.67
CA PHE A 112 0.29 -3.43 5.05
C PHE A 112 -0.90 -2.90 5.84
N LYS A 113 -1.70 -3.82 6.33
CA LYS A 113 -2.97 -3.57 7.03
C LYS A 113 -3.27 -4.74 7.95
N GLY A 114 -3.63 -4.48 9.20
CA GLY A 114 -4.12 -5.54 10.09
C GLY A 114 -5.37 -6.20 9.54
N ASP A 115 -5.42 -7.53 9.62
CA ASP A 115 -6.59 -8.32 9.28
C ASP A 115 -7.14 -8.09 7.86
N ALA A 116 -6.26 -8.09 6.85
CA ALA A 116 -6.70 -7.90 5.47
C ALA A 116 -7.56 -9.05 4.91
N GLY A 117 -7.62 -10.18 5.62
CA GLY A 117 -8.48 -11.31 5.27
C GLY A 117 -9.98 -11.10 5.54
N TYR A 118 -10.39 -9.98 6.18
CA TYR A 118 -11.80 -9.61 6.30
C TYR A 118 -12.28 -8.95 5.01
N LEU A 119 -12.74 -9.76 4.08
CA LEU A 119 -13.13 -9.38 2.73
C LEU A 119 -14.59 -9.74 2.46
N SER A 120 -15.32 -8.84 1.81
CA SER A 120 -16.61 -9.13 1.20
C SER A 120 -16.44 -10.05 -0.02
N ASP A 121 -17.52 -10.68 -0.46
CA ASP A 121 -17.49 -11.55 -1.64
C ASP A 121 -17.10 -10.79 -2.92
N GLY A 122 -17.48 -9.51 -3.03
CA GLY A 122 -17.10 -8.65 -4.13
C GLY A 122 -15.59 -8.38 -4.17
N GLU A 123 -14.99 -8.09 -3.00
CA GLU A 123 -13.54 -7.89 -2.87
C GLU A 123 -12.77 -9.18 -3.14
N LYS A 124 -13.23 -10.31 -2.63
CA LYS A 124 -12.65 -11.63 -2.96
C LYS A 124 -12.66 -11.87 -4.47
N SER A 125 -13.80 -11.64 -5.12
CA SER A 125 -13.93 -11.82 -6.57
C SER A 125 -12.98 -10.92 -7.37
N ALA A 126 -12.80 -9.66 -6.95
CA ALA A 126 -11.87 -8.73 -7.59
C ALA A 126 -10.40 -9.19 -7.43
N LEU A 127 -10.03 -9.61 -6.22
CA LEU A 127 -8.68 -10.14 -5.93
C LEU A 127 -8.40 -11.45 -6.66
N GLU A 128 -9.38 -12.36 -6.75
CA GLU A 128 -9.24 -13.60 -7.52
C GLU A 128 -9.06 -13.33 -9.01
N ALA A 129 -9.83 -12.41 -9.59
CA ALA A 129 -9.66 -12.00 -10.98
C ALA A 129 -8.27 -11.42 -11.23
N TYR A 130 -7.77 -10.61 -10.29
CA TYR A 130 -6.43 -10.06 -10.33
C TYR A 130 -5.35 -11.15 -10.29
N VAL A 131 -5.46 -12.11 -9.38
CA VAL A 131 -4.53 -13.25 -9.30
C VAL A 131 -4.61 -14.11 -10.55
N LYS A 132 -5.83 -14.39 -11.06
CA LYS A 132 -6.03 -15.17 -12.31
C LYS A 132 -5.35 -14.54 -13.52
N ARG A 133 -5.27 -13.22 -13.59
CA ARG A 133 -4.51 -12.57 -14.68
C ARG A 133 -2.98 -12.54 -14.42
N GLY A 134 -2.52 -13.09 -13.30
CA GLY A 134 -1.11 -13.18 -12.92
C GLY A 134 -0.60 -11.97 -12.13
N GLY A 135 -1.47 -11.25 -11.44
CA GLY A 135 -1.10 -10.12 -10.59
C GLY A 135 -0.23 -10.52 -9.41
N GLY A 136 0.61 -9.60 -8.94
CA GLY A 136 1.56 -9.82 -7.85
C GLY A 136 1.07 -9.32 -6.49
N PHE A 137 1.46 -10.00 -5.41
CA PHE A 137 1.20 -9.59 -4.04
C PHE A 137 2.49 -9.45 -3.21
N VAL A 138 2.52 -8.45 -2.34
CA VAL A 138 3.45 -8.39 -1.22
C VAL A 138 2.64 -8.24 0.06
N SER A 139 2.79 -9.14 1.01
CA SER A 139 2.08 -9.10 2.29
C SER A 139 3.06 -8.88 3.43
N LEU A 140 2.80 -7.87 4.25
CA LEU A 140 3.65 -7.47 5.36
C LEU A 140 2.91 -7.67 6.67
N HIS A 141 3.62 -8.24 7.64
CA HIS A 141 3.18 -8.42 9.02
C HIS A 141 1.81 -9.14 9.11
N ASP A 142 0.90 -8.61 9.89
CA ASP A 142 -0.43 -9.17 10.16
C ASP A 142 -1.46 -8.98 9.02
N SER A 143 -1.02 -8.51 7.86
CA SER A 143 -1.87 -8.39 6.67
C SER A 143 -2.44 -9.74 6.21
N LEU A 144 -1.76 -10.83 6.53
CA LEU A 144 -2.21 -12.18 6.21
C LEU A 144 -3.21 -12.76 7.23
N CYS A 145 -3.63 -11.96 8.22
CA CYS A 145 -4.61 -12.39 9.22
C CYS A 145 -6.04 -12.23 8.70
N GLY A 146 -6.94 -13.14 9.13
CA GLY A 146 -8.36 -13.04 8.79
C GLY A 146 -9.17 -14.23 9.28
N PRO A 147 -10.51 -14.20 9.07
CA PRO A 147 -11.41 -15.24 9.55
C PRO A 147 -11.29 -16.56 8.76
N ASP A 148 -10.84 -16.47 7.50
CA ASP A 148 -10.62 -17.62 6.61
C ASP A 148 -9.17 -17.67 6.14
N PRO A 149 -8.26 -18.16 7.00
CA PRO A 149 -6.83 -18.23 6.64
C PRO A 149 -6.56 -19.21 5.51
N ALA A 150 -7.38 -20.24 5.32
CA ALA A 150 -7.19 -21.21 4.24
C ALA A 150 -7.42 -20.58 2.86
N TYR A 151 -8.46 -19.76 2.73
CA TYR A 151 -8.73 -19.00 1.50
C TYR A 151 -7.56 -18.05 1.20
N PHE A 152 -7.17 -17.23 2.18
CA PHE A 152 -6.15 -16.21 2.00
C PHE A 152 -4.79 -16.84 1.65
N ALA A 153 -4.41 -17.92 2.34
CA ALA A 153 -3.19 -18.66 2.05
C ALA A 153 -3.21 -19.24 0.63
N THR A 154 -4.26 -19.97 0.26
CA THR A 154 -4.32 -20.68 -1.02
C THR A 154 -4.44 -19.72 -2.21
N THR A 155 -5.23 -18.64 -2.05
CA THR A 155 -5.55 -17.74 -3.14
C THR A 155 -4.51 -16.65 -3.34
N LEU A 156 -3.90 -16.13 -2.26
CA LEU A 156 -3.12 -14.90 -2.33
C LEU A 156 -1.64 -15.08 -1.97
N VAL A 157 -1.32 -15.61 -0.76
CA VAL A 157 0.00 -15.40 -0.17
C VAL A 157 0.74 -16.66 0.31
N GLY A 158 0.18 -17.84 0.13
CA GLY A 158 0.80 -19.13 0.49
C GLY A 158 0.71 -19.51 1.96
N GLY A 159 0.69 -18.55 2.87
CA GLY A 159 0.55 -18.77 4.31
C GLY A 159 -0.28 -17.66 4.96
N ALA A 160 -1.17 -18.01 5.89
CA ALA A 160 -2.04 -17.07 6.59
C ALA A 160 -2.31 -17.54 8.01
N LYS A 161 -2.87 -16.68 8.85
CA LYS A 161 -3.24 -17.05 10.22
C LYS A 161 -4.59 -16.47 10.60
N LYS A 162 -5.22 -17.09 11.60
CA LYS A 162 -6.41 -16.54 12.23
C LYS A 162 -5.99 -15.55 13.32
N HIS A 163 -6.62 -14.39 13.33
CA HIS A 163 -6.39 -13.40 14.38
C HIS A 163 -6.95 -13.89 15.73
N GLY A 164 -6.34 -13.43 16.82
CA GLY A 164 -6.81 -13.71 18.19
C GLY A 164 -6.31 -15.03 18.79
N GLU A 165 -5.56 -15.83 18.05
CA GLU A 165 -4.87 -17.00 18.58
C GLU A 165 -3.47 -16.60 19.08
N VAL A 166 -2.99 -17.24 20.18
CA VAL A 166 -1.64 -16.99 20.70
C VAL A 166 -0.64 -17.72 19.81
N ASN A 167 -0.19 -17.05 18.77
CA ASN A 167 0.69 -17.58 17.74
C ASN A 167 1.71 -16.54 17.27
N TYR A 168 2.21 -15.72 18.19
CA TYR A 168 3.28 -14.75 17.93
C TYR A 168 4.27 -14.69 19.11
N ALA A 169 5.48 -14.22 18.83
CA ALA A 169 6.51 -13.88 19.80
C ALA A 169 7.06 -12.49 19.48
N ALA A 170 7.19 -11.61 20.48
CA ALA A 170 7.67 -10.25 20.32
C ALA A 170 9.05 -10.06 20.97
N GLY A 171 9.82 -9.07 20.47
CA GLY A 171 11.13 -8.68 20.96
C GLY A 171 12.22 -8.79 19.90
N GLN A 172 13.46 -9.04 20.32
CA GLN A 172 14.56 -9.29 19.38
C GLN A 172 14.40 -10.62 18.67
N ILE A 173 14.00 -10.56 17.42
CA ILE A 173 13.76 -11.74 16.58
C ILE A 173 14.99 -11.98 15.70
N PRO A 174 15.74 -13.07 15.96
CA PRO A 174 16.86 -13.48 15.09
C PRO A 174 16.32 -14.21 13.87
N TYR A 175 16.81 -13.85 12.69
CA TYR A 175 16.45 -14.48 11.43
C TYR A 175 17.64 -15.24 10.85
N ALA A 176 17.39 -16.46 10.40
CA ALA A 176 18.31 -17.24 9.60
C ALA A 176 17.86 -17.20 8.14
N VAL A 177 18.72 -16.74 7.25
CA VAL A 177 18.51 -16.80 5.80
C VAL A 177 18.75 -18.24 5.35
N VAL A 178 17.71 -18.91 4.83
CA VAL A 178 17.78 -20.31 4.41
C VAL A 178 18.09 -20.47 2.93
N ASP A 179 17.68 -19.52 2.08
CA ASP A 179 18.09 -19.46 0.67
C ASP A 179 18.88 -18.18 0.36
N LYS A 180 20.20 -18.28 0.45
CA LYS A 180 21.12 -17.19 0.15
C LYS A 180 21.32 -16.94 -1.35
N THR A 181 20.86 -17.87 -2.18
CA THR A 181 20.98 -17.78 -3.65
C THR A 181 19.81 -17.06 -4.28
N ASN A 182 18.70 -16.93 -3.55
CA ASN A 182 17.54 -16.19 -4.03
C ASN A 182 17.88 -14.71 -4.21
N PRO A 183 17.59 -14.10 -5.37
CA PRO A 183 17.96 -12.71 -5.63
C PRO A 183 17.32 -11.70 -4.70
N ILE A 184 16.17 -12.00 -4.09
CA ILE A 184 15.53 -11.15 -3.07
C ILE A 184 16.44 -11.02 -1.83
N MET A 185 17.14 -12.09 -1.48
CA MET A 185 17.99 -12.19 -0.28
C MET A 185 19.41 -11.66 -0.48
N LYS A 186 19.72 -11.16 -1.67
CA LYS A 186 21.03 -10.54 -1.97
C LYS A 186 21.34 -9.44 -0.96
N ASP A 187 22.58 -9.37 -0.49
CA ASP A 187 23.10 -8.43 0.51
C ASP A 187 22.57 -8.64 1.95
N LEU A 188 21.72 -9.62 2.20
CA LEU A 188 21.44 -10.04 3.56
C LEU A 188 22.57 -10.94 4.07
N SER A 189 22.96 -10.71 5.31
CA SER A 189 23.93 -11.57 6.02
C SER A 189 23.32 -12.96 6.26
N ASP A 190 24.14 -13.89 6.72
CA ASP A 190 23.70 -15.23 7.08
C ASP A 190 22.61 -15.24 8.15
N GLY A 191 22.51 -14.18 8.93
CA GLY A 191 21.47 -13.90 9.89
C GLY A 191 21.39 -12.41 10.20
N PHE A 192 20.24 -11.97 10.61
CA PHE A 192 19.98 -10.59 11.07
C PHE A 192 18.97 -10.63 12.21
N SER A 193 18.81 -9.53 12.94
CA SER A 193 17.81 -9.40 14.01
C SER A 193 17.05 -8.11 13.86
N LEU A 194 15.76 -8.16 14.19
CA LEU A 194 14.88 -7.00 14.28
C LEU A 194 14.15 -7.03 15.62
N ASP A 195 13.89 -5.87 16.18
CA ASP A 195 12.99 -5.73 17.32
C ASP A 195 11.56 -5.61 16.76
N ASP A 196 10.87 -6.75 16.71
CA ASP A 196 9.60 -6.87 16.00
C ASP A 196 8.80 -8.07 16.54
N GLU A 197 7.87 -8.59 15.77
CA GLU A 197 7.12 -9.81 16.06
C GLU A 197 7.43 -10.92 15.06
N ALA A 198 7.45 -12.15 15.56
CA ALA A 198 7.50 -13.35 14.73
C ALA A 198 6.20 -14.14 14.89
N PHE A 199 5.60 -14.54 13.78
CA PHE A 199 4.41 -15.37 13.78
C PHE A 199 4.73 -16.83 13.53
N PHE A 200 3.89 -17.72 14.10
CA PHE A 200 4.00 -19.17 13.96
C PHE A 200 2.60 -19.80 13.94
N LEU A 201 2.49 -21.13 13.80
CA LEU A 201 1.22 -21.85 13.63
C LEU A 201 0.39 -21.35 12.46
N MET A 202 1.05 -21.16 11.32
CA MET A 202 0.41 -20.68 10.11
C MET A 202 -0.45 -21.77 9.46
N THR A 203 -1.54 -21.36 8.82
CA THR A 203 -2.27 -22.16 7.84
C THR A 203 -1.59 -21.99 6.48
N TRP A 204 -1.06 -23.07 5.94
CA TRP A 204 -0.33 -23.08 4.67
C TRP A 204 -1.20 -23.55 3.51
N ALA A 205 -1.00 -22.99 2.34
CA ALA A 205 -1.47 -23.59 1.09
C ALA A 205 -0.80 -24.97 0.91
N LYS A 206 -1.54 -25.91 0.34
CA LYS A 206 -1.00 -27.25 0.03
C LYS A 206 -0.21 -27.34 -1.26
N ASP A 207 -0.05 -26.22 -1.92
CA ASP A 207 0.65 -26.09 -3.18
C ASP A 207 2.17 -26.12 -2.97
N PRO A 208 2.95 -26.79 -3.83
CA PRO A 208 4.41 -26.84 -3.72
C PRO A 208 5.11 -25.53 -4.07
N GLY A 209 4.38 -24.49 -4.52
CA GLY A 209 4.93 -23.21 -4.93
C GLY A 209 5.43 -22.31 -3.79
N ILE A 210 5.35 -22.76 -2.53
CA ILE A 210 5.89 -22.01 -1.38
C ILE A 210 7.39 -22.28 -1.27
N HIS A 211 8.19 -21.19 -1.26
CA HIS A 211 9.63 -21.25 -1.08
C HIS A 211 10.07 -20.36 0.07
N VAL A 212 10.56 -20.96 1.15
CA VAL A 212 10.96 -20.24 2.37
C VAL A 212 12.33 -19.59 2.17
N LEU A 213 12.42 -18.31 2.46
CA LEU A 213 13.64 -17.49 2.33
C LEU A 213 14.35 -17.26 3.65
N ALA A 214 13.58 -17.05 4.73
CA ALA A 214 14.13 -16.90 6.08
C ALA A 214 13.22 -17.50 7.13
N THR A 215 13.84 -17.96 8.21
CA THR A 215 13.17 -18.56 9.37
C THR A 215 13.62 -17.89 10.66
N THR A 216 12.89 -18.11 11.74
CA THR A 216 13.36 -17.83 13.10
C THR A 216 13.11 -19.02 14.00
N VAL A 217 13.81 -19.07 15.13
CA VAL A 217 13.52 -19.97 16.24
C VAL A 217 12.62 -19.23 17.22
N ILE A 218 11.45 -19.78 17.49
CA ILE A 218 10.49 -19.16 18.41
C ILE A 218 11.09 -19.07 19.81
N GLY A 219 11.22 -17.86 20.30
CA GLY A 219 11.74 -17.54 21.64
C GLY A 219 10.67 -17.62 22.74
N GLY A 220 11.02 -17.10 23.90
CA GLY A 220 10.10 -16.94 25.02
C GLY A 220 9.84 -18.22 25.82
N ILE A 221 8.66 -18.29 26.45
CA ILE A 221 8.19 -19.40 27.28
C ILE A 221 6.92 -19.95 26.66
N GLY A 222 6.78 -21.25 26.55
CA GLY A 222 5.55 -21.86 26.02
C GLY A 222 5.83 -23.14 25.22
N PRO A 223 4.77 -23.80 24.74
CA PRO A 223 4.87 -25.11 24.08
C PRO A 223 5.62 -25.04 22.74
N HIS A 224 5.69 -23.87 22.10
CA HIS A 224 6.33 -23.67 20.78
C HIS A 224 7.76 -23.14 20.87
N LYS A 225 8.31 -22.97 22.10
CA LYS A 225 9.69 -22.53 22.28
C LYS A 225 10.65 -23.50 21.60
N GLY A 226 11.54 -22.96 20.78
CA GLY A 226 12.54 -23.71 20.04
C GLY A 226 12.08 -24.24 18.69
N GLU A 227 10.80 -24.10 18.33
CA GLU A 227 10.33 -24.43 16.99
C GLU A 227 10.87 -23.45 15.95
N VAL A 228 11.16 -23.97 14.77
CA VAL A 228 11.59 -23.19 13.62
C VAL A 228 10.35 -22.76 12.84
N ALA A 229 10.18 -21.45 12.65
CA ALA A 229 9.02 -20.90 11.95
C ALA A 229 9.45 -20.05 10.75
N PRO A 230 8.88 -20.26 9.55
CA PRO A 230 9.07 -19.37 8.40
C PRO A 230 8.63 -17.94 8.71
N GLN A 231 9.44 -16.95 8.33
CA GLN A 231 9.17 -15.53 8.53
C GLN A 231 9.21 -14.74 7.23
N MET A 232 9.79 -15.31 6.19
CA MET A 232 9.86 -14.73 4.84
C MET A 232 9.77 -15.86 3.83
N TRP A 233 8.91 -15.68 2.82
CA TRP A 233 8.76 -16.67 1.75
C TRP A 233 8.26 -16.03 0.47
N THR A 234 8.44 -16.75 -0.63
CA THR A 234 7.76 -16.52 -1.90
C THR A 234 6.70 -17.59 -2.14
N TYR A 235 5.69 -17.24 -2.90
CA TYR A 235 4.65 -18.17 -3.33
C TYR A 235 4.35 -17.95 -4.81
N GLU A 236 4.58 -18.98 -5.62
CA GLU A 236 4.21 -19.00 -7.04
C GLU A 236 3.11 -20.02 -7.23
N HIS A 237 1.97 -19.58 -7.77
CA HIS A 237 0.83 -20.46 -7.98
C HIS A 237 -0.02 -20.03 -9.17
N THR A 238 -0.90 -20.91 -9.59
CA THR A 238 -1.84 -20.62 -10.68
C THR A 238 -3.24 -21.05 -10.27
N LEU A 239 -4.15 -20.09 -10.19
CA LEU A 239 -5.56 -20.42 -9.97
C LEU A 239 -6.17 -21.07 -11.20
N PRO A 240 -7.20 -21.92 -11.07
CA PRO A 240 -7.82 -22.60 -12.20
C PRO A 240 -8.24 -21.64 -13.31
N GLY A 241 -7.75 -21.89 -14.52
CA GLY A 241 -7.99 -21.06 -15.70
C GLY A 241 -7.23 -19.74 -15.73
N GLY A 242 -6.28 -19.54 -14.82
CA GLY A 242 -5.49 -18.30 -14.72
C GLY A 242 -4.07 -18.41 -15.24
N GLN A 243 -3.32 -17.34 -15.04
CA GLN A 243 -1.88 -17.23 -15.31
C GLN A 243 -1.09 -17.39 -14.00
N PRO A 244 0.20 -17.77 -14.06
CA PRO A 244 1.04 -17.82 -12.88
C PRO A 244 1.07 -16.47 -12.14
N ALA A 245 0.75 -16.47 -10.86
CA ALA A 245 0.81 -15.32 -9.97
C ALA A 245 1.97 -15.50 -8.98
N ARG A 246 2.43 -14.40 -8.37
CA ARG A 246 3.52 -14.39 -7.41
C ARG A 246 3.15 -13.62 -6.17
N ALA A 247 3.52 -14.14 -5.00
CA ALA A 247 3.47 -13.39 -3.77
C ALA A 247 4.82 -13.44 -3.04
N PHE A 248 5.22 -12.31 -2.48
CA PHE A 248 6.32 -12.20 -1.52
C PHE A 248 5.75 -11.84 -0.16
N VAL A 249 6.14 -12.55 0.88
CA VAL A 249 5.64 -12.35 2.24
C VAL A 249 6.79 -12.12 3.20
N TRP A 250 6.64 -11.11 4.02
CA TRP A 250 7.52 -10.82 5.14
C TRP A 250 6.70 -10.53 6.40
N MET A 251 6.93 -11.30 7.46
CA MET A 251 6.14 -11.27 8.68
C MET A 251 6.42 -10.07 9.60
N GLN A 252 7.44 -9.26 9.33
CA GLN A 252 7.82 -8.11 10.14
C GLN A 252 7.08 -6.85 9.71
N GLY A 253 7.00 -5.89 10.64
CA GLY A 253 6.32 -4.63 10.44
C GLY A 253 5.44 -4.18 11.61
N HIS A 254 5.46 -4.92 12.75
CA HIS A 254 4.81 -4.46 13.98
C HIS A 254 5.39 -3.12 14.43
N ALA A 255 6.71 -3.07 14.57
CA ALA A 255 7.44 -1.84 14.84
C ALA A 255 7.74 -1.10 13.52
N TYR A 256 7.23 0.13 13.39
CA TYR A 256 7.42 0.92 12.17
C TYR A 256 8.88 1.22 11.84
N THR A 257 9.73 1.29 12.88
CA THR A 257 11.18 1.50 12.73
C THR A 257 11.87 0.41 11.89
N THR A 258 11.28 -0.78 11.78
CA THR A 258 11.73 -1.85 10.89
C THR A 258 11.89 -1.35 9.47
N PHE A 259 10.97 -0.53 8.97
CA PHE A 259 10.98 0.00 7.61
C PHE A 259 12.04 1.10 7.35
N ALA A 260 12.66 1.64 8.40
CA ALA A 260 13.79 2.57 8.29
C ALA A 260 15.14 1.86 8.06
N ASN A 261 15.22 0.55 8.26
CA ASN A 261 16.43 -0.22 8.04
C ASN A 261 16.73 -0.36 6.53
N PRO A 262 17.92 0.10 6.05
CA PRO A 262 18.23 0.05 4.62
C PRO A 262 18.28 -1.36 4.01
N GLN A 263 18.60 -2.39 4.79
CA GLN A 263 18.60 -3.77 4.31
C GLN A 263 17.16 -4.26 4.14
N VAL A 264 16.26 -3.90 5.07
CA VAL A 264 14.82 -4.16 4.96
C VAL A 264 14.26 -3.50 3.71
N GLN A 265 14.55 -2.22 3.49
CA GLN A 265 14.08 -1.49 2.31
C GLN A 265 14.52 -2.17 1.01
N LYS A 266 15.81 -2.50 0.88
CA LYS A 266 16.33 -3.20 -0.32
C LYS A 266 15.64 -4.54 -0.53
N THR A 267 15.43 -5.31 0.53
CA THR A 267 14.76 -6.61 0.43
C THR A 267 13.30 -6.45 0.01
N LEU A 268 12.60 -5.44 0.53
CA LEU A 268 11.23 -5.12 0.11
C LEU A 268 11.19 -4.66 -1.36
N PHE A 269 12.10 -3.82 -1.81
CA PHE A 269 12.19 -3.43 -3.22
C PHE A 269 12.33 -4.64 -4.13
N ARG A 270 13.23 -5.59 -3.77
CA ARG A 270 13.42 -6.82 -4.53
C ARG A 270 12.20 -7.73 -4.49
N GLY A 271 11.57 -7.86 -3.33
CA GLY A 271 10.33 -8.64 -3.17
C GLY A 271 9.17 -8.06 -4.00
N ILE A 272 9.02 -6.73 -4.01
CA ILE A 272 8.02 -6.01 -4.80
C ILE A 272 8.28 -6.24 -6.30
N ALA A 273 9.52 -6.02 -6.77
CA ALA A 273 9.89 -6.22 -8.17
C ALA A 273 9.70 -7.68 -8.61
N TRP A 274 10.11 -8.63 -7.78
CA TRP A 274 9.93 -10.06 -8.06
C TRP A 274 8.45 -10.45 -8.16
N ALA A 275 7.62 -9.98 -7.22
CA ALA A 275 6.18 -10.23 -7.24
C ALA A 275 5.51 -9.61 -8.48
N ALA A 276 5.94 -8.41 -8.89
CA ALA A 276 5.51 -7.74 -10.11
C ALA A 276 6.03 -8.38 -11.40
N LYS A 277 6.87 -9.44 -11.31
CA LYS A 277 7.55 -10.08 -12.45
C LYS A 277 8.45 -9.14 -13.25
N LYS A 278 9.03 -8.16 -12.56
CA LYS A 278 10.01 -7.22 -13.10
C LYS A 278 11.44 -7.65 -12.72
N PRO A 279 12.47 -7.07 -13.33
CA PRO A 279 13.85 -7.28 -12.89
C PRO A 279 13.99 -6.99 -11.39
N VAL A 280 14.54 -7.94 -10.62
CA VAL A 280 14.56 -7.86 -9.15
C VAL A 280 15.28 -6.61 -8.62
N GLU A 281 16.28 -6.12 -9.34
CA GLU A 281 17.03 -4.90 -8.99
C GLU A 281 16.39 -3.61 -9.54
N GLU A 282 15.23 -3.66 -10.20
CA GLU A 282 14.63 -2.50 -10.88
C GLU A 282 14.46 -1.30 -9.96
N LEU A 283 13.86 -1.50 -8.79
CA LEU A 283 13.67 -0.43 -7.80
C LEU A 283 14.97 -0.07 -7.08
N VAL A 284 15.87 -1.03 -6.83
CA VAL A 284 17.14 -0.80 -6.12
C VAL A 284 18.12 0.01 -6.97
N SER A 285 18.17 -0.25 -8.26
CA SER A 285 19.13 0.36 -9.20
C SER A 285 18.57 1.58 -9.94
N TYR A 286 17.34 1.96 -9.71
CA TYR A 286 16.71 3.08 -10.40
C TYR A 286 17.48 4.38 -10.18
N THR A 287 17.76 5.07 -11.26
CA THR A 287 18.35 6.41 -11.24
C THR A 287 17.36 7.37 -11.89
N PRO A 288 16.84 8.35 -11.16
CA PRO A 288 15.90 9.32 -11.73
C PRO A 288 16.56 10.10 -12.87
N PRO A 289 15.83 10.39 -13.95
CA PRO A 289 16.35 11.23 -15.02
C PRO A 289 16.76 12.59 -14.45
N PRO A 290 17.82 13.22 -15.01
CA PRO A 290 18.25 14.54 -14.56
C PRO A 290 17.05 15.51 -14.67
N ALA A 291 16.87 16.34 -13.64
CA ALA A 291 15.86 17.39 -13.64
C ALA A 291 15.97 18.16 -14.95
N ARG A 292 14.87 18.25 -15.72
CA ARG A 292 14.86 19.09 -16.92
C ARG A 292 15.19 20.50 -16.48
N GLY A 293 16.40 20.96 -16.85
CA GLY A 293 16.84 22.30 -16.56
C GLY A 293 15.76 23.29 -17.00
N GLY A 294 15.26 24.09 -16.06
CA GLY A 294 14.32 25.16 -16.41
C GLY A 294 14.88 25.89 -17.60
N ARG A 295 14.13 26.01 -18.68
CA ARG A 295 14.47 26.89 -19.79
C ARG A 295 14.72 28.25 -19.16
N GLY A 296 16.01 28.61 -19.04
CA GLY A 296 16.43 29.95 -18.67
C GLY A 296 15.72 30.90 -19.62
N GLY A 297 14.84 31.74 -19.08
CA GLY A 297 14.22 32.77 -19.84
C GLY A 297 15.34 33.63 -20.45
N ALA A 298 15.56 33.48 -21.75
CA ALA A 298 16.39 34.42 -22.48
C ALA A 298 15.74 35.79 -22.29
N GLY A 299 16.31 36.55 -21.34
CA GLY A 299 15.97 37.98 -21.21
C GLY A 299 16.24 38.63 -22.55
N LYS A 300 15.19 39.01 -23.25
CA LYS A 300 15.29 39.94 -24.33
C LYS A 300 15.79 41.25 -23.73
N GLY A 301 17.12 41.47 -23.92
CA GLY A 301 17.68 42.78 -23.69
C GLY A 301 16.98 43.77 -24.62
N GLU A 302 16.30 44.76 -24.06
CA GLU A 302 15.85 45.95 -24.79
C GLU A 302 17.10 46.66 -25.31
N PRO A 303 17.14 47.06 -26.59
CA PRO A 303 18.18 47.93 -27.07
C PRO A 303 17.93 49.35 -26.54
N GLY A 304 18.89 49.85 -25.75
CA GLY A 304 18.90 51.22 -25.29
C GLY A 304 18.77 52.19 -26.45
N GLY A 305 17.69 52.97 -26.45
CA GLY A 305 17.53 54.14 -27.28
C GLY A 305 18.42 55.27 -26.77
N ALA A 306 19.47 55.55 -27.48
CA ALA A 306 20.21 56.80 -27.35
C ALA A 306 19.51 57.89 -28.19
N GLY A 307 19.42 59.06 -27.62
CA GLY A 307 19.48 60.21 -28.50
C GLY A 307 18.46 61.33 -28.33
N ARG A 308 18.94 62.41 -27.82
CA ARG A 308 18.66 63.81 -27.97
C ARG A 308 17.66 64.46 -27.01
#